data_2038b23094958f65afaf1add76867e27
#
_entry.id   2038b23094958f65afaf1add76867e27
#
_cell.length_a   1.000
_cell.length_b   1.000
_cell.length_c   1.000
_cell.angle_alpha   90.00
_cell.angle_beta   90.00
_cell.angle_gamma   90.00
#
_symmetry.space_group_name_H-M   'P 1'
#
loop_
_entity.id
_entity.type
_entity.pdbx_description
1 polymer ?
#
loop_
_entity_poly.entity_id
_entity_poly.type
_entity_poly.pdbx_seq_one_letter_code
_entity_poly.pdbx_strand_id
1 'polypeptide(L)'
;DVYKRQLIPIGHYTNYAIEPTCGLATIHDFIGKVDEPRYFMDPRRMDARILWFTSGFVEYQAPNFLNTEDTLEMLEVSVEISSEFPFSNDNWPSDITFSLNGVELGTWTSPGDFADIRGKYTPDWYPDNLNQYGLLKTIRITKHLTNMNGEPLSNITINDIPKEQDTWHLRIEVKDDAKHVGGCTLFGKGFGNYDQDIKLKVYYS
;
A
#
# COMPACT_ATOMS: atom_id res chain seq x y z
N ASP A 1 -14.62 -16.92 -13.91
CA ASP A 1 -13.70 -15.81 -14.10
C ASP A 1 -12.29 -16.26 -13.82
N VAL A 2 -11.39 -16.03 -14.79
CA VAL A 2 -9.99 -16.39 -14.67
C VAL A 2 -9.20 -15.15 -14.22
N TYR A 3 -8.35 -15.32 -13.23
CA TYR A 3 -7.47 -14.24 -12.78
C TYR A 3 -6.07 -14.74 -12.51
N LYS A 4 -5.09 -13.81 -12.62
CA LYS A 4 -3.70 -13.99 -12.21
C LYS A 4 -3.47 -13.18 -10.94
N ARG A 5 -2.88 -13.82 -9.92
CA ARG A 5 -2.62 -13.19 -8.63
C ARG A 5 -1.13 -12.97 -8.43
N GLN A 6 -0.77 -11.75 -8.03
CA GLN A 6 0.57 -11.40 -7.60
C GLN A 6 0.52 -10.99 -6.12
N LEU A 7 1.44 -11.51 -5.33
CA LEU A 7 1.66 -11.07 -3.95
C LEU A 7 2.95 -10.25 -3.93
N ILE A 8 2.85 -9.00 -3.48
CA ILE A 8 3.99 -8.08 -3.48
C ILE A 8 4.36 -7.80 -2.03
N PRO A 9 5.51 -8.32 -1.55
CA PRO A 9 5.98 -8.03 -0.20
C PRO A 9 6.21 -6.54 0.02
N ILE A 10 5.95 -6.07 1.21
CA ILE A 10 5.96 -4.63 1.55
C ILE A 10 7.32 -3.99 1.26
N GLY A 11 8.41 -4.70 1.48
CA GLY A 11 9.76 -4.18 1.23
C GLY A 11 10.23 -4.24 -0.22
N HIS A 12 9.43 -4.78 -1.14
CA HIS A 12 9.83 -4.99 -2.53
C HIS A 12 9.49 -3.80 -3.44
N TYR A 13 9.38 -2.60 -2.89
CA TYR A 13 9.23 -1.40 -3.72
C TYR A 13 10.45 -1.21 -4.62
N THR A 14 10.22 -0.68 -5.80
CA THR A 14 11.27 -0.44 -6.81
C THR A 14 11.65 1.04 -6.90
N ASN A 15 10.83 1.92 -6.33
CA ASN A 15 11.11 3.34 -6.25
C ASN A 15 10.45 3.92 -5.00
N TYR A 16 11.04 4.97 -4.45
CA TYR A 16 10.50 5.68 -3.31
C TYR A 16 11.09 7.09 -3.22
N ALA A 17 10.32 7.98 -2.60
CA ALA A 17 10.80 9.27 -2.12
C ALA A 17 9.91 9.63 -0.93
N ILE A 18 10.46 9.60 0.27
CA ILE A 18 9.66 9.72 1.49
C ILE A 18 10.30 10.71 2.46
N GLU A 19 9.45 11.31 3.29
CA GLU A 19 9.85 12.18 4.38
C GLU A 19 9.53 11.54 5.73
N PRO A 20 10.37 11.76 6.76
CA PRO A 20 10.08 11.28 8.10
C PRO A 20 8.89 12.04 8.74
N THR A 21 8.24 11.47 9.76
CA THR A 21 8.64 10.21 10.44
C THR A 21 8.51 9.03 9.51
N CYS A 22 9.48 8.13 9.55
CA CYS A 22 9.49 6.97 8.67
C CYS A 22 10.26 5.81 9.32
N GLY A 23 10.01 4.62 8.82
CA GLY A 23 10.72 3.43 9.25
C GLY A 23 10.21 2.19 8.56
N LEU A 24 10.90 1.10 8.80
CA LEU A 24 10.50 -0.22 8.33
C LEU A 24 11.05 -1.29 9.28
N ALA A 25 10.35 -2.42 9.33
CA ALA A 25 10.72 -3.52 10.21
C ALA A 25 10.46 -4.86 9.54
N THR A 26 11.27 -5.85 9.93
CA THR A 26 11.02 -7.26 9.67
C THR A 26 10.11 -7.82 10.78
N ILE A 27 9.77 -9.09 10.71
CA ILE A 27 9.03 -9.75 11.81
C ILE A 27 9.90 -9.92 13.08
N HIS A 28 11.19 -9.63 13.02
CA HIS A 28 12.15 -9.85 14.12
C HIS A 28 12.72 -8.56 14.71
N ASP A 29 12.87 -7.49 13.91
CA ASP A 29 13.55 -6.27 14.36
C ASP A 29 13.25 -5.09 13.43
N PHE A 30 13.57 -3.88 13.91
CA PHE A 30 13.61 -2.69 13.05
C PHE A 30 14.79 -2.77 12.09
N ILE A 31 14.60 -2.26 10.89
CA ILE A 31 15.68 -2.11 9.90
C ILE A 31 16.32 -0.75 10.08
N GLY A 32 17.56 -0.75 10.60
CA GLY A 32 18.30 0.46 10.86
C GLY A 32 17.64 1.36 11.92
N LYS A 33 17.78 2.65 11.74
CA LYS A 33 17.19 3.65 12.65
C LYS A 33 15.90 4.19 12.05
N VAL A 34 14.88 4.40 12.89
CA VAL A 34 13.67 5.12 12.49
C VAL A 34 13.99 6.57 12.16
N ASP A 35 13.13 7.19 11.35
CA ASP A 35 13.19 8.60 10.94
C ASP A 35 14.41 8.96 10.08
N GLU A 36 15.06 7.96 9.50
CA GLU A 36 16.15 8.14 8.54
C GLU A 36 15.80 7.50 7.21
N PRO A 37 15.34 8.27 6.21
CA PRO A 37 14.88 7.76 4.92
C PRO A 37 15.87 6.85 4.19
N ARG A 38 17.17 7.02 4.41
CA ARG A 38 18.23 6.24 3.74
C ARG A 38 18.08 4.74 3.98
N TYR A 39 17.48 4.31 5.09
CA TYR A 39 17.30 2.88 5.39
C TYR A 39 16.25 2.21 4.49
N PHE A 40 15.45 2.98 3.78
CA PHE A 40 14.57 2.42 2.74
C PHE A 40 15.36 1.80 1.58
N MET A 41 16.66 2.09 1.48
CA MET A 41 17.57 1.46 0.51
C MET A 41 18.45 0.37 1.13
N ASP A 42 18.33 0.09 2.42
CA ASP A 42 19.04 -1.01 3.06
C ASP A 42 18.63 -2.33 2.39
N PRO A 43 19.60 -3.21 2.06
CA PRO A 43 19.28 -4.53 1.45
C PRO A 43 18.31 -5.36 2.28
N ARG A 44 18.28 -5.21 3.59
CA ARG A 44 17.33 -5.90 4.48
C ARG A 44 15.88 -5.50 4.24
N ARG A 45 15.62 -4.40 3.48
CA ARG A 45 14.26 -4.00 3.13
C ARG A 45 13.48 -5.11 2.43
N MET A 46 14.17 -6.03 1.77
CA MET A 46 13.51 -7.17 1.12
C MET A 46 12.77 -8.06 2.10
N ASP A 47 13.13 -8.02 3.38
CA ASP A 47 12.45 -8.74 4.47
C ASP A 47 11.49 -7.85 5.27
N ALA A 48 11.32 -6.58 4.87
CA ALA A 48 10.39 -5.68 5.55
C ALA A 48 8.95 -6.16 5.40
N ARG A 49 8.22 -6.12 6.51
CA ARG A 49 6.82 -6.55 6.60
C ARG A 49 5.88 -5.43 7.04
N ILE A 50 6.44 -4.30 7.42
CA ILE A 50 5.74 -3.05 7.71
C ILE A 50 6.65 -1.91 7.28
N LEU A 51 6.07 -0.84 6.75
CA LEU A 51 6.76 0.42 6.55
C LEU A 51 5.81 1.58 6.80
N TRP A 52 6.38 2.73 7.13
CA TRP A 52 5.61 3.96 7.34
C TRP A 52 6.42 5.18 6.92
N PHE A 53 5.71 6.24 6.53
CA PHE A 53 6.29 7.52 6.17
C PHE A 53 5.26 8.65 6.35
N THR A 54 5.71 9.89 6.52
CA THR A 54 4.80 11.03 6.69
C THR A 54 4.27 11.54 5.37
N SER A 55 5.12 11.70 4.36
CA SER A 55 4.73 12.14 3.02
C SER A 55 5.65 11.54 1.98
N GLY A 56 5.26 11.67 0.71
CA GLY A 56 5.97 11.06 -0.39
C GLY A 56 5.31 9.78 -0.87
N PHE A 57 6.07 8.89 -1.49
CA PHE A 57 5.52 7.70 -2.10
C PHE A 57 6.44 6.48 -2.01
N VAL A 58 5.83 5.32 -2.09
CA VAL A 58 6.48 4.06 -2.47
C VAL A 58 5.80 3.52 -3.72
N GLU A 59 6.58 2.94 -4.61
CA GLU A 59 6.09 2.37 -5.87
C GLU A 59 6.56 0.93 -6.00
N TYR A 60 5.63 0.07 -6.36
CA TYR A 60 5.84 -1.37 -6.52
C TYR A 60 5.67 -1.76 -7.97
N GLN A 61 6.43 -2.76 -8.41
CA GLN A 61 6.26 -3.35 -9.72
C GLN A 61 5.96 -4.83 -9.60
N ALA A 62 5.06 -5.31 -10.45
CA ALA A 62 4.75 -6.72 -10.58
C ALA A 62 4.71 -7.07 -12.07
N PRO A 63 5.13 -8.30 -12.45
CA PRO A 63 5.09 -8.69 -13.86
C PRO A 63 3.67 -8.69 -14.40
N ASN A 64 3.52 -8.23 -15.64
CA ASN A 64 2.28 -8.31 -16.38
C ASN A 64 2.29 -9.60 -17.22
N PHE A 65 1.51 -10.58 -16.82
CA PHE A 65 1.43 -11.88 -17.49
C PHE A 65 0.27 -11.97 -18.48
N LEU A 66 -0.36 -10.85 -18.83
CA LEU A 66 -1.38 -10.87 -19.90
C LEU A 66 -0.69 -11.12 -21.24
N ASN A 67 -1.30 -12.01 -22.04
CA ASN A 67 -0.90 -12.22 -23.41
C ASN A 67 -1.62 -11.21 -24.32
N THR A 68 -1.17 -11.07 -25.55
CA THR A 68 -1.74 -10.11 -26.52
C THR A 68 -3.21 -10.41 -26.85
N GLU A 69 -3.59 -11.70 -26.81
CA GLU A 69 -4.96 -12.14 -27.05
C GLU A 69 -5.89 -12.05 -25.84
N ASP A 70 -5.34 -11.82 -24.65
CA ASP A 70 -6.13 -11.71 -23.43
C ASP A 70 -6.86 -10.37 -23.37
N THR A 71 -8.11 -10.41 -22.94
CA THR A 71 -8.90 -9.20 -22.69
C THR A 71 -8.94 -8.91 -21.20
N LEU A 72 -8.47 -7.74 -20.80
CA LEU A 72 -8.54 -7.29 -19.41
C LEU A 72 -9.99 -7.02 -19.02
N GLU A 73 -10.44 -7.65 -17.94
CA GLU A 73 -11.82 -7.52 -17.43
C GLU A 73 -11.92 -6.68 -16.18
N MET A 74 -10.98 -6.81 -15.25
CA MET A 74 -10.94 -6.04 -13.99
C MET A 74 -9.56 -6.14 -13.35
N LEU A 75 -9.18 -5.10 -12.63
CA LEU A 75 -7.99 -5.07 -11.78
C LEU A 75 -8.41 -4.89 -10.31
N GLU A 76 -7.73 -5.58 -9.42
CA GLU A 76 -8.02 -5.50 -7.98
C GLU A 76 -6.70 -5.39 -7.20
N VAL A 77 -6.62 -4.39 -6.32
CA VAL A 77 -5.49 -4.19 -5.41
C VAL A 77 -6.01 -4.21 -3.99
N SER A 78 -5.40 -5.02 -3.13
CA SER A 78 -5.78 -5.13 -1.73
C SER A 78 -4.56 -4.96 -0.83
N VAL A 79 -4.68 -4.15 0.20
CA VAL A 79 -3.61 -3.86 1.16
C VAL A 79 -4.19 -3.43 2.51
N GLU A 80 -3.54 -3.83 3.59
CA GLU A 80 -3.83 -3.30 4.92
C GLU A 80 -3.02 -2.01 5.12
N ILE A 81 -3.71 -0.91 5.46
CA ILE A 81 -3.15 0.43 5.39
C ILE A 81 -3.75 1.33 6.48
N SER A 82 -2.95 2.26 6.99
CA SER A 82 -3.39 3.29 7.93
C SER A 82 -2.63 4.59 7.70
N SER A 83 -3.01 5.63 8.44
CA SER A 83 -2.20 6.85 8.61
C SER A 83 -0.90 6.53 9.34
N GLU A 84 -0.06 7.55 9.52
CA GLU A 84 1.15 7.51 10.34
C GLU A 84 1.18 8.71 11.27
N PHE A 85 1.32 8.47 12.56
CA PHE A 85 1.55 9.47 13.60
C PHE A 85 2.75 9.01 14.45
N PRO A 86 3.58 9.90 15.03
CA PRO A 86 4.83 9.51 15.71
C PRO A 86 4.73 8.40 16.76
N PHE A 87 3.56 8.23 17.38
CA PHE A 87 3.26 7.06 18.22
C PHE A 87 2.02 6.36 17.66
N SER A 88 0.85 6.83 18.04
CA SER A 88 -0.43 6.41 17.45
C SER A 88 -1.47 7.48 17.73
N ASN A 89 -2.44 7.60 16.86
CA ASN A 89 -3.57 8.50 17.01
C ASN A 89 -4.71 7.97 16.13
N ASP A 90 -5.77 7.47 16.76
CA ASP A 90 -6.93 6.91 16.06
C ASP A 90 -7.78 7.99 15.36
N ASN A 91 -7.48 9.26 15.62
CA ASN A 91 -8.10 10.40 14.93
C ASN A 91 -6.99 11.23 14.25
N TRP A 92 -6.41 10.69 13.20
CA TRP A 92 -5.33 11.32 12.44
C TRP A 92 -5.55 11.10 10.93
N PRO A 93 -6.38 11.95 10.29
CA PRO A 93 -6.72 11.76 8.89
C PRO A 93 -5.50 11.94 7.98
N SER A 94 -5.43 11.11 6.96
CA SER A 94 -4.41 11.20 5.91
C SER A 94 -5.01 10.91 4.54
N ASP A 95 -4.73 11.79 3.59
CA ASP A 95 -5.16 11.63 2.20
C ASP A 95 -4.13 10.80 1.44
N ILE A 96 -4.48 9.55 1.17
CA ILE A 96 -3.59 8.59 0.51
C ILE A 96 -4.08 8.39 -0.92
N THR A 97 -3.20 8.66 -1.89
CA THR A 97 -3.50 8.56 -3.31
C THR A 97 -2.88 7.30 -3.90
N PHE A 98 -3.68 6.58 -4.67
CA PHE A 98 -3.26 5.36 -5.38
C PHE A 98 -3.19 5.63 -6.87
N SER A 99 -2.11 5.17 -7.51
CA SER A 99 -1.95 5.23 -8.96
C SER A 99 -1.51 3.89 -9.51
N LEU A 100 -1.95 3.56 -10.72
CA LEU A 100 -1.54 2.35 -11.41
C LEU A 100 -1.13 2.71 -12.85
N ASN A 101 0.08 2.28 -13.23
CA ASN A 101 0.69 2.57 -14.54
C ASN A 101 0.60 4.06 -14.91
N GLY A 102 0.86 4.94 -13.94
CA GLY A 102 0.85 6.38 -14.13
C GLY A 102 -0.53 7.03 -14.11
N VAL A 103 -1.59 6.27 -13.91
CA VAL A 103 -2.97 6.77 -13.84
C VAL A 103 -3.40 6.86 -12.39
N GLU A 104 -3.77 8.06 -11.94
CA GLU A 104 -4.28 8.27 -10.59
C GLU A 104 -5.68 7.65 -10.47
N LEU A 105 -5.81 6.67 -9.57
CA LEU A 105 -7.07 5.96 -9.34
C LEU A 105 -8.01 6.72 -8.41
N GLY A 106 -7.45 7.51 -7.50
CA GLY A 106 -8.18 8.29 -6.54
C GLY A 106 -7.48 8.39 -5.20
N THR A 107 -8.10 9.14 -4.29
CA THR A 107 -7.58 9.42 -2.96
C THR A 107 -8.57 8.93 -1.90
N TRP A 108 -8.05 8.18 -0.94
CA TRP A 108 -8.78 7.72 0.23
C TRP A 108 -8.26 8.45 1.47
N THR A 109 -9.17 8.94 2.30
CA THR A 109 -8.79 9.56 3.57
C THR A 109 -8.80 8.51 4.66
N SER A 110 -7.59 8.11 5.09
CA SER A 110 -7.43 7.23 6.24
C SER A 110 -7.85 7.95 7.52
N PRO A 111 -8.58 7.28 8.44
CA PRO A 111 -9.04 7.94 9.65
C PRO A 111 -7.98 8.06 10.75
N GLY A 112 -6.96 7.21 10.78
CA GLY A 112 -6.00 7.24 11.88
C GLY A 112 -4.89 6.22 11.80
N ASP A 113 -4.04 6.27 12.81
CA ASP A 113 -2.96 5.33 13.10
C ASP A 113 -3.32 4.59 14.38
N PHE A 114 -3.50 3.28 14.30
CA PHE A 114 -4.18 2.50 15.32
C PHE A 114 -3.21 1.69 16.18
N ALA A 115 -3.27 1.92 17.49
CA ALA A 115 -2.58 1.10 18.48
C ALA A 115 -3.40 0.99 19.79
N ASP A 116 -4.73 1.14 19.71
CA ASP A 116 -5.64 0.96 20.84
C ASP A 116 -5.63 -0.48 21.35
N ILE A 117 -5.48 -1.44 20.45
CA ILE A 117 -5.24 -2.85 20.75
C ILE A 117 -4.10 -3.37 19.89
N ARG A 118 -3.50 -4.50 20.30
CA ARG A 118 -2.43 -5.11 19.54
C ARG A 118 -2.98 -5.70 18.24
N GLY A 119 -2.26 -5.50 17.13
CA GLY A 119 -2.55 -6.16 15.86
C GLY A 119 -2.48 -7.68 16.00
N LYS A 120 -3.43 -8.38 15.38
CA LYS A 120 -3.56 -9.84 15.51
C LYS A 120 -2.27 -10.60 15.17
N TYR A 121 -1.55 -10.13 14.15
CA TYR A 121 -0.30 -10.77 13.68
C TYR A 121 0.95 -9.98 14.04
N THR A 122 0.79 -8.78 14.63
CA THR A 122 1.91 -7.92 15.00
C THR A 122 2.79 -8.63 16.03
N PRO A 123 4.11 -8.75 15.80
CA PRO A 123 5.00 -9.50 16.69
C PRO A 123 5.06 -8.91 18.10
N ASP A 124 5.25 -9.77 19.09
CA ASP A 124 5.28 -9.38 20.51
C ASP A 124 6.37 -8.36 20.84
N TRP A 125 7.50 -8.38 20.12
CA TRP A 125 8.60 -7.42 20.33
C TRP A 125 8.27 -6.00 19.86
N TYR A 126 7.28 -5.86 18.93
CA TYR A 126 6.94 -4.56 18.36
C TYR A 126 6.24 -3.70 19.42
N PRO A 127 6.65 -2.43 19.60
CA PRO A 127 6.11 -1.58 20.67
C PRO A 127 4.58 -1.43 20.60
N ASP A 128 3.95 -1.54 21.76
CA ASP A 128 2.49 -1.51 21.88
C ASP A 128 1.86 -0.19 21.42
N ASN A 129 2.59 0.89 21.50
CA ASN A 129 2.11 2.24 21.19
C ASN A 129 2.40 2.68 19.75
N LEU A 130 2.95 1.79 18.94
CA LEU A 130 3.19 2.06 17.52
C LEU A 130 2.14 1.36 16.67
N ASN A 131 1.94 1.86 15.47
CA ASN A 131 1.05 1.35 14.41
C ASN A 131 0.88 -0.17 14.47
N GLN A 132 -0.17 -0.62 15.13
CA GLN A 132 -0.43 -2.02 15.42
C GLN A 132 -1.22 -2.71 14.32
N TYR A 133 -2.15 -1.99 13.69
CA TYR A 133 -2.98 -2.53 12.61
C TYR A 133 -3.54 -1.40 11.75
N GLY A 134 -4.03 -1.78 10.60
CA GLY A 134 -4.69 -0.89 9.66
C GLY A 134 -6.06 -1.39 9.26
N LEU A 135 -6.58 -0.83 8.18
CA LEU A 135 -7.83 -1.24 7.55
C LEU A 135 -7.49 -1.94 6.24
N LEU A 136 -8.17 -3.04 5.96
CA LEU A 136 -8.02 -3.73 4.68
C LEU A 136 -8.81 -2.98 3.62
N LYS A 137 -8.10 -2.42 2.64
CA LYS A 137 -8.70 -1.68 1.54
C LYS A 137 -8.50 -2.44 0.24
N THR A 138 -9.61 -2.59 -0.49
CA THR A 138 -9.62 -3.27 -1.79
C THR A 138 -10.10 -2.28 -2.84
N ILE A 139 -9.22 -1.96 -3.79
CA ILE A 139 -9.53 -1.11 -4.93
C ILE A 139 -9.83 -2.01 -6.11
N ARG A 140 -10.98 -1.78 -6.76
CA ARG A 140 -11.36 -2.46 -8.00
C ARG A 140 -11.49 -1.46 -9.11
N ILE A 141 -10.78 -1.71 -10.20
CA ILE A 141 -10.88 -0.95 -11.44
C ILE A 141 -11.69 -1.80 -12.40
N THR A 142 -12.91 -1.35 -12.68
CA THR A 142 -13.87 -2.10 -13.51
C THR A 142 -14.03 -1.44 -14.88
N LYS A 143 -14.90 -2.00 -15.71
CA LYS A 143 -15.29 -1.40 -16.99
C LYS A 143 -16.09 -0.12 -16.84
N HIS A 144 -16.59 0.18 -15.63
CA HIS A 144 -17.51 1.29 -15.39
C HIS A 144 -16.92 2.39 -14.52
N LEU A 145 -16.13 2.01 -13.49
CA LEU A 145 -15.53 2.96 -12.55
C LEU A 145 -14.46 2.26 -11.70
N THR A 146 -13.79 3.04 -10.90
CA THR A 146 -12.92 2.55 -9.81
C THR A 146 -13.66 2.72 -8.48
N ASN A 147 -13.69 1.66 -7.68
CA ASN A 147 -14.27 1.71 -6.33
C ASN A 147 -13.26 1.24 -5.28
N MET A 148 -13.51 1.61 -4.03
CA MET A 148 -12.79 1.11 -2.87
C MET A 148 -13.80 0.49 -1.92
N ASN A 149 -13.68 -0.82 -1.68
CA ASN A 149 -14.62 -1.59 -0.86
C ASN A 149 -16.08 -1.37 -1.27
N GLY A 150 -16.34 -1.23 -2.58
CA GLY A 150 -17.66 -0.98 -3.13
C GLY A 150 -18.09 0.47 -3.22
N GLU A 151 -17.39 1.39 -2.55
CA GLU A 151 -17.67 2.83 -2.61
C GLU A 151 -16.99 3.45 -3.83
N PRO A 152 -17.67 4.26 -4.65
CA PRO A 152 -17.06 4.92 -5.79
C PRO A 152 -15.85 5.76 -5.37
N LEU A 153 -14.71 5.58 -6.05
CA LEU A 153 -13.48 6.32 -5.81
C LEU A 153 -13.21 7.32 -6.93
N SER A 154 -13.37 6.90 -8.18
CA SER A 154 -13.20 7.75 -9.36
C SER A 154 -13.91 7.14 -10.57
N ASN A 155 -13.93 7.92 -11.68
CA ASN A 155 -14.47 7.48 -12.95
C ASN A 155 -13.46 6.71 -13.82
N ILE A 156 -12.28 6.41 -13.29
CA ILE A 156 -11.26 5.65 -14.01
C ILE A 156 -11.78 4.23 -14.28
N THR A 157 -11.64 3.79 -15.52
CA THR A 157 -12.01 2.44 -15.95
C THR A 157 -10.76 1.66 -16.37
N ILE A 158 -10.92 0.36 -16.58
CA ILE A 158 -9.82 -0.47 -17.10
C ILE A 158 -9.30 0.00 -18.46
N ASN A 159 -10.14 0.68 -19.25
CA ASN A 159 -9.74 1.22 -20.56
C ASN A 159 -8.78 2.42 -20.42
N ASP A 160 -8.75 3.08 -19.27
CA ASP A 160 -7.85 4.19 -18.99
C ASP A 160 -6.46 3.73 -18.55
N ILE A 161 -6.30 2.44 -18.20
CA ILE A 161 -5.05 1.91 -17.69
C ILE A 161 -4.20 1.38 -18.85
N PRO A 162 -2.99 1.91 -19.07
CA PRO A 162 -2.05 1.33 -20.03
C PRO A 162 -1.71 -0.11 -19.62
N LYS A 163 -1.88 -1.08 -20.50
CA LYS A 163 -1.73 -2.51 -20.20
C LYS A 163 -0.71 -3.23 -21.08
N GLU A 164 -0.02 -2.50 -21.94
CA GLU A 164 0.93 -3.07 -22.91
C GLU A 164 2.37 -3.09 -22.38
N GLN A 165 2.54 -2.74 -21.10
CA GLN A 165 3.84 -2.74 -20.44
C GLN A 165 4.15 -4.12 -19.86
N ASP A 166 5.43 -4.44 -19.71
CA ASP A 166 5.90 -5.70 -19.12
C ASP A 166 5.56 -5.81 -17.62
N THR A 167 5.31 -4.69 -16.97
CA THR A 167 5.05 -4.65 -15.52
C THR A 167 3.88 -3.74 -15.19
N TRP A 168 3.19 -4.08 -14.10
CA TRP A 168 2.26 -3.19 -13.42
C TRP A 168 3.03 -2.33 -12.42
N HIS A 169 2.76 -1.03 -12.41
CA HIS A 169 3.36 -0.06 -11.47
C HIS A 169 2.28 0.45 -10.54
N LEU A 170 2.36 0.07 -9.27
CA LEU A 170 1.45 0.55 -8.23
C LEU A 170 2.16 1.59 -7.38
N ARG A 171 1.63 2.80 -7.31
CA ARG A 171 2.14 3.87 -6.45
C ARG A 171 1.14 4.16 -5.33
N ILE A 172 1.66 4.26 -4.11
CA ILE A 172 0.92 4.65 -2.92
C ILE A 172 1.59 5.91 -2.38
N GLU A 173 0.86 7.01 -2.30
CA GLU A 173 1.43 8.33 -2.10
C GLU A 173 0.62 9.16 -1.10
N VAL A 174 1.33 9.87 -0.24
CA VAL A 174 0.79 11.00 0.52
C VAL A 174 1.44 12.26 -0.06
N LYS A 175 0.67 13.04 -0.81
CA LYS A 175 1.16 14.26 -1.44
C LYS A 175 1.43 15.33 -0.39
N ASP A 176 2.51 16.10 -0.55
CA ASP A 176 2.90 17.13 0.42
C ASP A 176 1.94 18.33 0.43
N ASP A 177 1.14 18.50 -0.64
CA ASP A 177 0.11 19.53 -0.76
C ASP A 177 -1.31 19.00 -0.51
N ALA A 178 -1.46 17.77 -0.01
CA ALA A 178 -2.77 17.23 0.35
C ALA A 178 -3.40 18.02 1.48
N LYS A 179 -4.74 17.99 1.56
CA LYS A 179 -5.47 18.63 2.65
C LYS A 179 -5.11 18.03 4.00
N HIS A 180 -4.93 16.71 4.05
CA HIS A 180 -4.54 15.98 5.25
C HIS A 180 -3.26 15.20 4.95
N VAL A 181 -2.13 15.75 5.40
CA VAL A 181 -0.82 15.08 5.34
C VAL A 181 -0.64 14.36 6.67
N GLY A 182 -1.20 13.15 6.75
CA GLY A 182 -1.19 12.34 7.97
C GLY A 182 -0.43 11.04 7.84
N GLY A 183 0.43 10.93 6.82
CA GLY A 183 1.30 9.77 6.63
C GLY A 183 0.58 8.52 6.12
N CYS A 184 1.37 7.48 5.97
CA CYS A 184 0.93 6.18 5.49
C CYS A 184 1.71 5.07 6.17
N THR A 185 1.01 4.06 6.66
CA THR A 185 1.57 2.80 7.12
C THR A 185 1.05 1.67 6.24
N LEU A 186 1.94 0.85 5.72
CA LEU A 186 1.60 -0.35 4.94
C LEU A 186 1.96 -1.59 5.76
N PHE A 187 0.98 -2.46 5.95
CA PHE A 187 1.12 -3.71 6.69
C PHE A 187 1.21 -4.88 5.72
N GLY A 188 2.23 -5.71 5.89
CA GLY A 188 2.40 -6.92 5.13
C GLY A 188 2.16 -8.16 5.99
N LYS A 189 2.53 -9.30 5.43
CA LYS A 189 2.41 -10.59 6.10
C LYS A 189 3.22 -10.60 7.39
N GLY A 190 2.57 -10.98 8.49
CA GLY A 190 3.19 -11.03 9.82
C GLY A 190 3.06 -9.75 10.63
N PHE A 191 2.30 -8.77 10.13
CA PHE A 191 1.94 -7.54 10.86
C PHE A 191 0.45 -7.24 10.67
N GLY A 192 -0.10 -6.46 11.60
CA GLY A 192 -1.48 -5.98 11.52
C GLY A 192 -2.53 -7.04 11.83
N ASN A 193 -3.71 -6.87 11.26
CA ASN A 193 -4.86 -7.75 11.48
C ASN A 193 -5.10 -8.73 10.33
N TYR A 194 -4.37 -8.58 9.22
CA TYR A 194 -4.52 -9.41 8.04
C TYR A 194 -3.16 -9.96 7.64
N ASP A 195 -3.04 -11.27 7.59
CA ASP A 195 -1.77 -11.95 7.29
C ASP A 195 -1.57 -12.00 5.77
N GLN A 196 -1.38 -10.83 5.15
CA GLN A 196 -1.20 -10.74 3.70
C GLN A 196 -0.24 -9.63 3.29
N ASP A 197 0.46 -9.87 2.19
CA ASP A 197 1.18 -8.87 1.43
C ASP A 197 0.21 -8.04 0.57
N ILE A 198 0.72 -7.03 -0.15
CA ILE A 198 -0.06 -6.36 -1.18
C ILE A 198 -0.49 -7.40 -2.20
N LYS A 199 -1.78 -7.42 -2.53
CA LYS A 199 -2.34 -8.40 -3.46
C LYS A 199 -2.84 -7.68 -4.69
N LEU A 200 -2.32 -8.09 -5.86
CA LEU A 200 -2.78 -7.62 -7.15
C LEU A 200 -3.44 -8.79 -7.88
N LYS A 201 -4.69 -8.62 -8.28
CA LYS A 201 -5.41 -9.58 -9.12
C LYS A 201 -5.75 -8.95 -10.46
N VAL A 202 -5.43 -9.67 -11.52
CA VAL A 202 -5.70 -9.27 -12.89
C VAL A 202 -6.71 -10.27 -13.47
N TYR A 203 -7.95 -9.82 -13.64
CA TYR A 203 -9.03 -10.64 -14.21
C TYR A 203 -9.05 -10.45 -15.71
N TYR A 204 -9.11 -11.55 -16.45
CA TYR A 204 -9.05 -11.53 -17.91
C TYR A 204 -9.90 -12.64 -18.53
N SER A 205 -10.16 -12.51 -19.81
CA SER A 205 -10.85 -13.52 -20.61
C SER A 205 -10.15 -13.76 -21.94
#